data_364190acafea6e8105bcb9e961eea539
#
_entry.id   364190acafea6e8105bcb9e961eea539
#
_cell.length_a   1.000
_cell.length_b   1.000
_cell.length_c   1.000
_cell.angle_alpha   90.00
_cell.angle_beta   90.00
_cell.angle_gamma   90.00
#
_symmetry.space_group_name_H-M   'P 1'
#
loop_
_entity.id
_entity.type
_entity.pdbx_description
1 polymer ?
#
loop_
_entity_poly.entity_id
_entity_poly.type
_entity_poly.pdbx_seq_one_letter_code
_entity_poly.pdbx_strand_id
1 'polypeptide(L)'
;MSLWDPTNPLIRRAGRVVPALWPAPYIQGMRTRRVRNAEIRATIYSPENPRGAVLWIHGGGLLMGHPRQDVKHLKETAAEVGVTIIAPRYRYAPENPYPAALDDVHSAHHWLLTHAEELGVSPDRIVIGGQSAGGGLAAALCQRLYDEGGIQPAGQWLFCPMLDDRAASTDRNPIWDADSNAQAWRYYTNGKPDAPYAVPGRRAELSGLPPAWLYAGSSELFYGEIVDYAERLKSAGVPTQCEVVDGGVHAFELWAPYTAEAKRLLMNSCVWLQSTLNALD
;
A
#
# COMPACT_ATOMS: atom_id res chain seq x y z
N MET A 1 -23.35 14.06 -4.10
CA MET A 1 -23.13 12.87 -3.26
C MET A 1 -22.14 12.01 -3.98
N SER A 2 -20.98 11.75 -3.37
CA SER A 2 -20.01 10.79 -3.91
C SER A 2 -20.65 9.40 -3.96
N LEU A 3 -20.35 8.64 -5.01
CA LEU A 3 -20.77 7.23 -5.12
C LEU A 3 -20.19 6.37 -3.98
N TRP A 4 -19.15 6.88 -3.31
CA TRP A 4 -18.41 6.22 -2.25
C TRP A 4 -18.48 7.02 -0.93
N ASP A 5 -19.68 7.38 -0.49
CA ASP A 5 -19.85 8.05 0.80
C ASP A 5 -19.47 7.10 1.97
N PRO A 6 -18.29 7.29 2.60
CA PRO A 6 -17.83 6.40 3.67
C PRO A 6 -18.61 6.57 4.97
N THR A 7 -19.48 7.57 5.08
CA THR A 7 -20.37 7.74 6.23
C THR A 7 -21.46 6.68 6.23
N ASN A 8 -21.85 6.18 5.06
CA ASN A 8 -22.88 5.16 4.91
C ASN A 8 -22.36 3.76 5.24
N PRO A 9 -22.85 3.09 6.32
CA PRO A 9 -22.41 1.76 6.71
C PRO A 9 -22.65 0.69 5.64
N LEU A 10 -23.67 0.83 4.79
CA LEU A 10 -23.95 -0.13 3.72
C LEU A 10 -22.90 -0.05 2.62
N ILE A 11 -22.45 1.16 2.27
CA ILE A 11 -21.37 1.37 1.30
C ILE A 11 -20.07 0.76 1.84
N ARG A 12 -19.71 1.02 3.11
CA ARG A 12 -18.54 0.38 3.72
C ARG A 12 -18.62 -1.14 3.68
N ARG A 13 -19.79 -1.70 4.03
CA ARG A 13 -20.00 -3.16 3.98
C ARG A 13 -19.88 -3.70 2.56
N ALA A 14 -20.48 -3.05 1.58
CA ALA A 14 -20.34 -3.43 0.17
C ALA A 14 -18.88 -3.38 -0.29
N GLY A 15 -18.14 -2.30 0.03
CA GLY A 15 -16.73 -2.16 -0.29
C GLY A 15 -15.81 -3.20 0.38
N ARG A 16 -16.26 -3.85 1.47
CA ARG A 16 -15.55 -4.97 2.13
C ARG A 16 -15.87 -6.34 1.51
N VAL A 17 -17.01 -6.48 0.84
CA VAL A 17 -17.52 -7.77 0.34
C VAL A 17 -17.41 -7.89 -1.18
N VAL A 18 -17.81 -6.86 -1.92
CA VAL A 18 -17.84 -6.91 -3.39
C VAL A 18 -16.47 -7.21 -4.00
N PRO A 19 -15.36 -6.58 -3.58
CA PRO A 19 -14.04 -6.91 -4.13
C PRO A 19 -13.59 -8.35 -3.81
N ALA A 20 -14.12 -8.95 -2.74
CA ALA A 20 -13.83 -10.35 -2.41
C ALA A 20 -14.35 -11.34 -3.46
N LEU A 21 -15.31 -10.92 -4.28
CA LEU A 21 -15.92 -11.73 -5.35
C LEU A 21 -15.19 -11.57 -6.69
N TRP A 22 -14.25 -10.65 -6.82
CA TRP A 22 -13.53 -10.44 -8.08
C TRP A 22 -12.73 -11.66 -8.48
N PRO A 23 -12.76 -12.03 -9.79
CA PRO A 23 -12.03 -13.18 -10.27
C PRO A 23 -10.52 -12.96 -10.15
N ALA A 24 -9.82 -14.00 -9.72
CA ALA A 24 -8.36 -14.01 -9.74
C ALA A 24 -7.91 -14.64 -11.07
N PRO A 25 -7.08 -13.96 -11.88
CA PRO A 25 -6.56 -14.54 -13.12
C PRO A 25 -5.71 -15.78 -12.81
N TYR A 26 -5.75 -16.74 -13.71
CA TYR A 26 -4.80 -17.83 -13.69
C TYR A 26 -3.48 -17.35 -14.33
N ILE A 27 -2.37 -17.56 -13.64
CA ILE A 27 -1.03 -17.32 -14.18
C ILE A 27 -0.24 -18.62 -13.99
N GLN A 28 0.33 -19.13 -15.06
CA GLN A 28 1.10 -20.36 -15.04
C GLN A 28 2.33 -20.21 -14.12
N GLY A 29 2.64 -21.26 -13.35
CA GLY A 29 3.77 -21.25 -12.40
C GLY A 29 3.51 -20.47 -11.11
N MET A 30 2.34 -19.85 -10.95
CA MET A 30 1.98 -19.07 -9.76
C MET A 30 1.19 -19.91 -8.77
N ARG A 31 1.75 -20.18 -7.60
CA ARG A 31 1.05 -20.80 -6.48
C ARG A 31 0.23 -19.75 -5.74
N THR A 32 -0.95 -20.15 -5.27
CA THR A 32 -1.79 -19.31 -4.41
C THR A 32 -2.11 -20.04 -3.13
N ARG A 33 -1.72 -19.49 -1.98
CA ARG A 33 -1.98 -20.04 -0.64
C ARG A 33 -2.77 -19.03 0.18
N ARG A 34 -3.70 -19.50 0.99
CA ARG A 34 -4.39 -18.67 1.99
C ARG A 34 -3.90 -19.04 3.37
N VAL A 35 -3.53 -18.05 4.14
CA VAL A 35 -3.19 -18.19 5.56
C VAL A 35 -4.32 -17.58 6.38
N ARG A 36 -4.79 -18.33 7.37
CA ARG A 36 -5.77 -17.86 8.34
C ARG A 36 -5.51 -18.56 9.67
N ASN A 37 -4.84 -17.84 10.55
CA ASN A 37 -4.54 -18.30 11.89
C ASN A 37 -4.85 -17.18 12.92
N ALA A 38 -4.35 -17.30 14.13
CA ALA A 38 -4.54 -16.30 15.19
C ALA A 38 -3.77 -15.01 14.90
N GLU A 39 -2.67 -15.08 14.14
CA GLU A 39 -1.76 -13.96 13.89
C GLU A 39 -2.18 -13.15 12.68
N ILE A 40 -2.47 -13.83 11.54
CA ILE A 40 -2.77 -13.16 10.28
C ILE A 40 -3.89 -13.82 9.47
N ARG A 41 -4.46 -13.01 8.59
CA ARG A 41 -5.29 -13.45 7.48
C ARG A 41 -4.73 -12.86 6.20
N ALA A 42 -4.12 -13.69 5.35
CA ALA A 42 -3.47 -13.23 4.13
C ALA A 42 -3.70 -14.18 2.96
N THR A 43 -3.54 -13.66 1.75
CA THR A 43 -3.38 -14.47 0.55
C THR A 43 -1.96 -14.30 0.05
N ILE A 44 -1.30 -15.40 -0.27
CA ILE A 44 0.08 -15.44 -0.75
C ILE A 44 0.05 -15.87 -2.22
N TYR A 45 0.74 -15.11 -3.05
CA TYR A 45 1.00 -15.42 -4.46
C TYR A 45 2.50 -15.62 -4.61
N SER A 46 2.94 -16.82 -4.98
CA SER A 46 4.36 -17.16 -5.01
C SER A 46 4.75 -17.86 -6.31
N PRO A 47 5.78 -17.40 -7.02
CA PRO A 47 6.42 -18.18 -8.06
C PRO A 47 7.19 -19.35 -7.46
N GLU A 48 7.77 -20.21 -8.29
CA GLU A 48 8.48 -21.41 -7.81
C GLU A 48 9.77 -21.06 -7.06
N ASN A 49 10.55 -20.10 -7.59
CA ASN A 49 11.82 -19.65 -7.02
C ASN A 49 11.79 -18.13 -6.85
N PRO A 50 11.25 -17.62 -5.72
CA PRO A 50 11.14 -16.18 -5.50
C PRO A 50 12.50 -15.55 -5.22
N ARG A 51 12.71 -14.34 -5.74
CA ARG A 51 13.92 -13.54 -5.53
C ARG A 51 13.82 -12.62 -4.31
N GLY A 52 12.63 -12.47 -3.74
CA GLY A 52 12.29 -11.63 -2.61
C GLY A 52 10.80 -11.67 -2.35
N ALA A 53 10.32 -10.80 -1.47
CA ALA A 53 8.90 -10.69 -1.17
C ALA A 53 8.40 -9.25 -1.16
N VAL A 54 7.09 -9.10 -1.39
CA VAL A 54 6.35 -7.85 -1.19
C VAL A 54 5.24 -8.11 -0.18
N LEU A 55 5.22 -7.34 0.90
CA LEU A 55 4.04 -7.21 1.75
C LEU A 55 3.15 -6.13 1.13
N TRP A 56 2.04 -6.52 0.49
CA TRP A 56 1.14 -5.61 -0.20
C TRP A 56 -0.10 -5.30 0.59
N ILE A 57 -0.31 -4.02 0.89
CA ILE A 57 -1.42 -3.51 1.69
C ILE A 57 -2.44 -2.83 0.77
N HIS A 58 -3.67 -3.36 0.75
CA HIS A 58 -4.72 -2.86 -0.14
C HIS A 58 -5.30 -1.50 0.29
N GLY A 59 -5.83 -0.76 -0.67
CA GLY A 59 -6.53 0.50 -0.45
C GLY A 59 -7.94 0.36 0.14
N GLY A 60 -8.66 1.49 0.20
CA GLY A 60 -10.04 1.57 0.67
C GLY A 60 -10.28 2.54 1.82
N GLY A 61 -9.47 3.60 1.93
CA GLY A 61 -9.67 4.71 2.86
C GLY A 61 -9.64 4.29 4.34
N LEU A 62 -8.96 3.17 4.69
CA LEU A 62 -8.93 2.59 6.05
C LEU A 62 -10.29 2.08 6.56
N LEU A 63 -11.33 2.16 5.75
CA LEU A 63 -12.73 1.88 6.11
C LEU A 63 -13.29 0.64 5.43
N MET A 64 -12.73 0.27 4.29
CA MET A 64 -13.20 -0.80 3.42
C MET A 64 -12.06 -1.37 2.57
N GLY A 65 -12.38 -2.19 1.58
CA GLY A 65 -11.42 -2.82 0.68
C GLY A 65 -11.27 -4.32 0.95
N HIS A 66 -10.48 -4.95 0.10
CA HIS A 66 -10.15 -6.36 0.22
C HIS A 66 -8.91 -6.67 -0.63
N PRO A 67 -7.97 -7.56 -0.21
CA PRO A 67 -6.78 -7.89 -0.99
C PRO A 67 -7.05 -8.39 -2.43
N ARG A 68 -8.26 -8.87 -2.72
CA ARG A 68 -8.62 -9.33 -4.07
C ARG A 68 -8.85 -8.20 -5.07
N GLN A 69 -9.02 -6.96 -4.63
CA GLN A 69 -9.18 -5.84 -5.55
C GLN A 69 -7.94 -5.65 -6.45
N ASP A 70 -6.76 -5.96 -5.90
CA ASP A 70 -5.48 -5.77 -6.58
C ASP A 70 -4.94 -7.07 -7.19
N VAL A 71 -5.70 -8.20 -7.11
CA VAL A 71 -5.20 -9.54 -7.41
C VAL A 71 -4.59 -9.70 -8.80
N LYS A 72 -5.12 -9.01 -9.80
CA LYS A 72 -4.59 -9.07 -11.16
C LYS A 72 -3.19 -8.47 -11.20
N HIS A 73 -3.08 -7.22 -10.75
CA HIS A 73 -1.80 -6.50 -10.67
C HIS A 73 -0.77 -7.29 -9.85
N LEU A 74 -1.15 -7.77 -8.66
CA LEU A 74 -0.23 -8.50 -7.78
C LEU A 74 0.30 -9.78 -8.41
N LYS A 75 -0.54 -10.55 -9.09
CA LYS A 75 -0.10 -11.79 -9.74
C LYS A 75 0.76 -11.52 -10.97
N GLU A 76 0.45 -10.47 -11.75
CA GLU A 76 1.27 -10.05 -12.88
C GLU A 76 2.65 -9.58 -12.41
N THR A 77 2.72 -8.74 -11.37
CA THR A 77 3.97 -8.31 -10.75
C THR A 77 4.76 -9.49 -10.17
N ALA A 78 4.10 -10.40 -9.46
CA ALA A 78 4.75 -11.58 -8.89
C ALA A 78 5.41 -12.47 -9.96
N ALA A 79 4.76 -12.60 -11.13
CA ALA A 79 5.29 -13.35 -12.24
C ALA A 79 6.42 -12.62 -12.98
N GLU A 80 6.26 -11.31 -13.21
CA GLU A 80 7.21 -10.48 -13.95
C GLU A 80 8.51 -10.26 -13.17
N VAL A 81 8.40 -9.93 -11.89
CA VAL A 81 9.55 -9.63 -11.03
C VAL A 81 10.14 -10.88 -10.37
N GLY A 82 9.36 -11.97 -10.27
CA GLY A 82 9.78 -13.18 -9.58
C GLY A 82 9.75 -13.03 -8.06
N VAL A 83 8.72 -12.40 -7.49
CA VAL A 83 8.59 -12.16 -6.05
C VAL A 83 7.39 -12.87 -5.45
N THR A 84 7.50 -13.27 -4.20
CA THR A 84 6.34 -13.69 -3.40
C THR A 84 5.59 -12.46 -2.92
N ILE A 85 4.28 -12.40 -3.13
CA ILE A 85 3.44 -11.32 -2.61
C ILE A 85 2.55 -11.85 -1.49
N ILE A 86 2.61 -11.20 -0.34
CA ILE A 86 1.76 -11.42 0.80
C ILE A 86 0.77 -10.27 0.88
N ALA A 87 -0.53 -10.56 0.70
CA ALA A 87 -1.61 -9.59 0.73
C ALA A 87 -2.48 -9.82 1.98
N PRO A 88 -2.19 -9.15 3.09
CA PRO A 88 -2.92 -9.30 4.35
C PRO A 88 -4.29 -8.62 4.30
N ARG A 89 -5.18 -9.08 5.18
CA ARG A 89 -6.37 -8.35 5.58
C ARG A 89 -6.07 -7.61 6.88
N TYR A 90 -6.52 -6.39 6.97
CA TYR A 90 -6.45 -5.59 8.19
C TYR A 90 -7.84 -5.19 8.68
N ARG A 91 -7.96 -4.82 9.93
CA ARG A 91 -9.20 -4.33 10.55
C ARG A 91 -9.48 -2.89 10.12
N TYR A 92 -10.75 -2.55 9.98
CA TYR A 92 -11.20 -1.26 9.46
C TYR A 92 -11.79 -0.38 10.56
N ALA A 93 -11.57 0.93 10.43
CA ALA A 93 -12.31 1.94 11.15
C ALA A 93 -13.74 2.08 10.57
N PRO A 94 -14.68 2.66 11.29
CA PRO A 94 -14.58 3.12 12.68
C PRO A 94 -14.65 2.01 13.72
N GLU A 95 -14.96 0.77 13.34
CA GLU A 95 -15.16 -0.33 14.27
C GLU A 95 -13.85 -0.70 15.01
N ASN A 96 -12.71 -0.52 14.32
CA ASN A 96 -11.39 -0.73 14.88
C ASN A 96 -10.49 0.45 14.45
N PRO A 97 -10.50 1.56 15.20
CA PRO A 97 -9.67 2.72 14.89
C PRO A 97 -8.18 2.43 15.11
N TYR A 98 -7.34 3.42 14.84
CA TYR A 98 -5.90 3.37 15.13
C TYR A 98 -5.65 2.88 16.57
N PRO A 99 -4.69 1.95 16.79
CA PRO A 99 -3.69 1.46 15.84
C PRO A 99 -4.07 0.15 15.11
N ALA A 100 -5.30 -0.32 15.16
CA ALA A 100 -5.68 -1.68 14.78
C ALA A 100 -5.22 -2.10 13.37
N ALA A 101 -5.41 -1.26 12.35
CA ALA A 101 -4.96 -1.59 10.99
C ALA A 101 -3.43 -1.66 10.88
N LEU A 102 -2.72 -0.73 11.54
CA LEU A 102 -1.26 -0.73 11.55
C LEU A 102 -0.71 -1.96 12.30
N ASP A 103 -1.32 -2.35 13.41
CA ASP A 103 -0.92 -3.56 14.15
C ASP A 103 -1.13 -4.83 13.32
N ASP A 104 -2.22 -4.90 12.55
CA ASP A 104 -2.49 -6.06 11.70
C ASP A 104 -1.45 -6.20 10.57
N VAL A 105 -1.05 -5.10 9.92
CA VAL A 105 -0.02 -5.15 8.88
C VAL A 105 1.38 -5.34 9.46
N HIS A 106 1.65 -4.85 10.66
CA HIS A 106 2.86 -5.13 11.41
C HIS A 106 2.96 -6.63 11.76
N SER A 107 1.87 -7.22 12.25
CA SER A 107 1.80 -8.67 12.51
C SER A 107 2.03 -9.49 11.23
N ALA A 108 1.50 -9.02 10.09
CA ALA A 108 1.73 -9.67 8.81
C ALA A 108 3.20 -9.58 8.36
N HIS A 109 3.88 -8.46 8.62
CA HIS A 109 5.31 -8.32 8.37
C HIS A 109 6.12 -9.25 9.27
N HIS A 110 5.81 -9.30 10.56
CA HIS A 110 6.47 -10.21 11.51
C HIS A 110 6.29 -11.69 11.10
N TRP A 111 5.07 -12.05 10.72
CA TRP A 111 4.77 -13.39 10.19
C TRP A 111 5.62 -13.69 8.95
N LEU A 112 5.74 -12.74 8.02
CA LEU A 112 6.56 -12.90 6.81
C LEU A 112 8.03 -13.13 7.16
N LEU A 113 8.60 -12.38 8.10
CA LEU A 113 9.97 -12.56 8.57
C LEU A 113 10.19 -13.96 9.16
N THR A 114 9.26 -14.42 10.01
CA THR A 114 9.39 -15.74 10.68
C THR A 114 9.18 -16.94 9.75
N HIS A 115 8.54 -16.72 8.59
CA HIS A 115 8.30 -17.76 7.58
C HIS A 115 9.10 -17.53 6.27
N ALA A 116 10.08 -16.62 6.29
CA ALA A 116 10.83 -16.25 5.10
C ALA A 116 11.57 -17.44 4.49
N GLU A 117 12.21 -18.28 5.30
CA GLU A 117 12.87 -19.50 4.88
C GLU A 117 11.89 -20.50 4.20
N GLU A 118 10.72 -20.74 4.81
CA GLU A 118 9.65 -21.59 4.24
C GLU A 118 9.19 -21.06 2.87
N LEU A 119 9.18 -19.75 2.70
CA LEU A 119 8.79 -19.07 1.46
C LEU A 119 9.93 -18.97 0.44
N GLY A 120 11.14 -19.40 0.78
CA GLY A 120 12.33 -19.29 -0.07
C GLY A 120 12.80 -17.84 -0.26
N VAL A 121 12.59 -16.98 0.73
CA VAL A 121 12.90 -15.54 0.67
C VAL A 121 13.89 -15.16 1.77
N SER A 122 14.88 -14.32 1.44
CA SER A 122 15.74 -13.72 2.46
C SER A 122 15.00 -12.57 3.19
N PRO A 123 15.11 -12.47 4.53
CA PRO A 123 14.44 -11.44 5.32
C PRO A 123 14.80 -9.99 4.94
N ASP A 124 16.00 -9.75 4.42
CA ASP A 124 16.47 -8.45 3.94
C ASP A 124 15.95 -8.09 2.53
N ARG A 125 15.28 -9.04 1.85
CA ARG A 125 14.72 -8.87 0.49
C ARG A 125 13.19 -8.71 0.53
N ILE A 126 12.69 -8.01 1.54
CA ILE A 126 11.27 -7.73 1.71
C ILE A 126 11.00 -6.25 1.43
N VAL A 127 10.15 -5.98 0.45
CA VAL A 127 9.62 -4.65 0.15
C VAL A 127 8.23 -4.51 0.77
N ILE A 128 7.94 -3.35 1.35
CA ILE A 128 6.60 -3.03 1.84
C ILE A 128 5.92 -2.11 0.85
N GLY A 129 4.76 -2.52 0.35
CA GLY A 129 4.03 -1.75 -0.63
C GLY A 129 2.54 -1.68 -0.34
N GLY A 130 1.88 -0.76 -1.02
CA GLY A 130 0.43 -0.62 -0.90
C GLY A 130 -0.12 0.51 -1.74
N GLN A 131 -1.45 0.54 -1.83
CA GLN A 131 -2.18 1.51 -2.63
C GLN A 131 -3.08 2.37 -1.76
N SER A 132 -3.16 3.68 -2.05
CA SER A 132 -4.06 4.60 -1.37
C SER A 132 -3.86 4.55 0.15
N ALA A 133 -4.90 4.28 0.93
CA ALA A 133 -4.81 4.05 2.36
C ALA A 133 -3.82 2.93 2.73
N GLY A 134 -3.70 1.89 1.90
CA GLY A 134 -2.68 0.84 2.07
C GLY A 134 -1.27 1.35 1.83
N GLY A 135 -1.07 2.31 0.91
CA GLY A 135 0.19 3.02 0.73
C GLY A 135 0.57 3.86 1.95
N GLY A 136 -0.42 4.52 2.57
CA GLY A 136 -0.23 5.22 3.84
C GLY A 136 0.16 4.28 4.98
N LEU A 137 -0.53 3.13 5.11
CA LEU A 137 -0.16 2.10 6.09
C LEU A 137 1.24 1.51 5.82
N ALA A 138 1.64 1.36 4.56
CA ALA A 138 2.97 0.91 4.18
C ALA A 138 4.05 1.89 4.63
N ALA A 139 3.86 3.19 4.37
CA ALA A 139 4.76 4.25 4.84
C ALA A 139 4.82 4.29 6.38
N ALA A 140 3.67 4.22 7.05
CA ALA A 140 3.59 4.18 8.52
C ALA A 140 4.30 2.95 9.10
N LEU A 141 4.15 1.79 8.45
CA LEU A 141 4.84 0.56 8.87
C LEU A 141 6.35 0.69 8.70
N CYS A 142 6.85 1.24 7.59
CA CYS A 142 8.28 1.49 7.41
C CYS A 142 8.85 2.41 8.49
N GLN A 143 8.13 3.48 8.85
CA GLN A 143 8.51 4.38 9.94
C GLN A 143 8.58 3.66 11.28
N ARG A 144 7.59 2.81 11.58
CA ARG A 144 7.54 2.03 12.82
C ARG A 144 8.70 1.03 12.90
N LEU A 145 8.96 0.29 11.83
CA LEU A 145 10.05 -0.68 11.77
C LEU A 145 11.42 -0.01 11.89
N TYR A 146 11.58 1.19 11.33
CA TYR A 146 12.80 1.98 11.51
C TYR A 146 13.05 2.31 12.99
N ASP A 147 12.03 2.78 13.69
CA ASP A 147 12.14 3.14 15.11
C ASP A 147 12.30 1.93 16.03
N GLU A 148 11.70 0.78 15.67
CA GLU A 148 11.88 -0.49 16.39
C GLU A 148 13.26 -1.10 16.17
N GLY A 149 13.95 -0.73 15.08
CA GLY A 149 15.25 -1.31 14.71
C GLY A 149 15.17 -2.71 14.11
N GLY A 150 16.31 -3.36 13.92
CA GLY A 150 16.40 -4.69 13.33
C GLY A 150 16.49 -4.68 11.80
N ILE A 151 16.03 -5.75 11.15
CA ILE A 151 16.07 -5.88 9.68
C ILE A 151 15.10 -4.89 9.07
N GLN A 152 15.63 -3.97 8.25
CA GLN A 152 14.84 -2.96 7.59
C GLN A 152 14.27 -3.51 6.27
N PRO A 153 13.08 -3.03 5.84
CA PRO A 153 12.56 -3.33 4.51
C PRO A 153 13.54 -2.88 3.41
N ALA A 154 13.64 -3.65 2.34
CA ALA A 154 14.44 -3.30 1.16
C ALA A 154 13.93 -2.04 0.45
N GLY A 155 12.66 -1.70 0.59
CA GLY A 155 12.07 -0.51 0.00
C GLY A 155 10.61 -0.28 0.37
N GLN A 156 10.13 0.92 0.02
CA GLN A 156 8.73 1.36 0.09
C GLN A 156 8.17 1.48 -1.33
N TRP A 157 7.10 0.76 -1.66
CA TRP A 157 6.50 0.72 -3.00
C TRP A 157 5.06 1.24 -2.95
N LEU A 158 4.90 2.57 -3.11
CA LEU A 158 3.72 3.32 -2.68
C LEU A 158 2.91 3.83 -3.88
N PHE A 159 1.74 3.26 -4.09
CA PHE A 159 0.82 3.63 -5.16
C PHE A 159 -0.20 4.65 -4.66
N CYS A 160 -0.16 5.87 -5.20
CA CYS A 160 -1.05 6.98 -4.82
C CYS A 160 -1.37 7.03 -3.30
N PRO A 161 -0.35 7.03 -2.43
CA PRO A 161 -0.55 6.81 -0.99
C PRO A 161 -1.32 7.95 -0.31
N MET A 162 -2.21 7.59 0.62
CA MET A 162 -2.92 8.49 1.53
C MET A 162 -2.03 8.76 2.74
N LEU A 163 -1.38 9.92 2.81
CA LEU A 163 -0.28 10.18 3.72
C LEU A 163 -0.57 11.21 4.81
N ASP A 164 -1.39 12.23 4.53
CA ASP A 164 -1.57 13.38 5.42
C ASP A 164 -3.05 13.71 5.61
N ASP A 165 -3.47 13.80 6.86
CA ASP A 165 -4.85 14.14 7.24
C ASP A 165 -5.16 15.65 7.14
N ARG A 166 -4.13 16.47 6.89
CA ARG A 166 -4.21 17.93 6.76
C ARG A 166 -4.36 18.38 5.31
N ALA A 167 -4.29 17.46 4.35
CA ALA A 167 -4.42 17.77 2.94
C ALA A 167 -5.75 18.52 2.68
N ALA A 168 -5.64 19.80 2.39
CA ALA A 168 -6.76 20.67 2.08
C ALA A 168 -6.94 20.73 0.57
N SER A 169 -7.93 20.03 0.06
CA SER A 169 -8.43 20.25 -1.30
C SER A 169 -9.93 20.50 -1.23
N THR A 170 -10.40 21.43 -2.05
CA THR A 170 -11.82 21.66 -2.30
C THR A 170 -12.29 20.89 -3.54
N ASP A 171 -11.39 20.16 -4.20
CA ASP A 171 -11.66 19.49 -5.46
C ASP A 171 -12.55 18.26 -5.26
N ARG A 172 -13.60 18.20 -6.07
CA ARG A 172 -14.48 17.03 -6.12
C ARG A 172 -13.86 15.97 -7.04
N ASN A 173 -13.04 15.12 -6.46
CA ASN A 173 -12.53 13.96 -7.17
C ASN A 173 -13.62 12.88 -7.26
N PRO A 174 -13.88 12.29 -8.43
CA PRO A 174 -14.97 11.32 -8.61
C PRO A 174 -14.75 10.01 -7.87
N ILE A 175 -13.50 9.64 -7.57
CA ILE A 175 -13.13 8.37 -6.92
C ILE A 175 -13.04 8.53 -5.40
N TRP A 176 -12.33 9.57 -4.93
CA TRP A 176 -12.13 9.85 -3.53
C TRP A 176 -12.05 11.35 -3.32
N ASP A 177 -13.03 11.92 -2.65
CA ASP A 177 -13.17 13.37 -2.44
C ASP A 177 -12.68 13.82 -1.06
N ALA A 178 -12.55 15.13 -0.88
CA ALA A 178 -12.05 15.74 0.35
C ALA A 178 -12.92 15.41 1.56
N ASP A 179 -14.24 15.38 1.41
CA ASP A 179 -15.18 15.06 2.52
C ASP A 179 -15.01 13.62 2.97
N SER A 180 -14.93 12.70 2.02
CA SER A 180 -14.66 11.27 2.27
C SER A 180 -13.31 11.08 2.96
N ASN A 181 -12.28 11.81 2.52
CA ASN A 181 -10.94 11.76 3.10
C ASN A 181 -10.93 12.27 4.54
N ALA A 182 -11.51 13.44 4.80
CA ALA A 182 -11.58 14.00 6.14
C ALA A 182 -12.35 13.07 7.10
N GLN A 183 -13.43 12.43 6.63
CA GLN A 183 -14.19 11.49 7.43
C GLN A 183 -13.40 10.19 7.69
N ALA A 184 -12.66 9.69 6.70
CA ALA A 184 -11.82 8.50 6.84
C ALA A 184 -10.74 8.72 7.91
N TRP A 185 -10.01 9.82 7.82
CA TRP A 185 -9.02 10.18 8.81
C TRP A 185 -9.62 10.34 10.21
N ARG A 186 -10.77 11.01 10.33
CA ARG A 186 -11.46 11.17 11.61
C ARG A 186 -11.82 9.82 12.24
N TYR A 187 -12.35 8.89 11.45
CA TYR A 187 -12.69 7.55 11.92
C TYR A 187 -11.44 6.75 12.30
N TYR A 188 -10.40 6.84 11.47
CA TYR A 188 -9.18 6.09 11.71
C TYR A 188 -8.41 6.59 12.92
N THR A 189 -8.11 7.89 12.99
CA THR A 189 -7.30 8.46 14.07
C THR A 189 -8.05 8.51 15.40
N ASN A 190 -9.39 8.53 15.36
CA ASN A 190 -10.25 8.60 16.55
C ASN A 190 -9.80 9.71 17.52
N GLY A 191 -9.51 10.90 17.00
CA GLY A 191 -9.06 12.06 17.76
C GLY A 191 -7.59 12.04 18.19
N LYS A 192 -6.77 11.13 17.65
CA LYS A 192 -5.34 10.99 17.97
C LYS A 192 -4.46 11.06 16.70
N PRO A 193 -4.55 12.13 15.89
CA PRO A 193 -3.76 12.20 14.65
C PRO A 193 -2.25 12.36 14.90
N ASP A 194 -1.85 12.85 16.07
CA ASP A 194 -0.44 12.99 16.46
C ASP A 194 0.12 11.75 17.18
N ALA A 195 -0.66 10.68 17.30
CA ALA A 195 -0.12 9.43 17.81
C ALA A 195 0.97 8.88 16.87
N PRO A 196 2.03 8.24 17.39
CA PRO A 196 3.13 7.73 16.57
C PRO A 196 2.62 6.90 15.39
N TYR A 197 3.05 7.20 14.16
CA TYR A 197 2.70 6.49 12.92
C TYR A 197 1.21 6.54 12.50
N ALA A 198 0.34 7.24 13.24
CA ALA A 198 -1.09 7.34 12.87
C ALA A 198 -1.26 8.03 11.51
N VAL A 199 -0.47 9.07 11.25
CA VAL A 199 -0.47 9.85 10.02
C VAL A 199 0.98 9.98 9.53
N PRO A 200 1.43 9.18 8.55
CA PRO A 200 2.83 9.11 8.17
C PRO A 200 3.41 10.43 7.63
N GLY A 201 2.58 11.27 6.99
CA GLY A 201 2.98 12.61 6.52
C GLY A 201 3.32 13.59 7.63
N ARG A 202 2.89 13.35 8.88
CA ARG A 202 3.21 14.22 10.03
C ARG A 202 4.61 13.98 10.61
N ARG A 203 5.26 12.86 10.29
CA ARG A 203 6.63 12.59 10.76
C ARG A 203 7.59 13.64 10.19
N ALA A 204 8.31 14.30 11.07
CA ALA A 204 9.27 15.35 10.66
C ALA A 204 10.56 14.76 10.11
N GLU A 205 11.14 13.76 10.79
CA GLU A 205 12.43 13.16 10.46
C GLU A 205 12.23 11.90 9.62
N LEU A 206 12.72 11.92 8.37
CA LEU A 206 12.58 10.83 7.42
C LEU A 206 13.91 10.17 7.05
N SER A 207 15.03 10.63 7.62
CA SER A 207 16.34 10.04 7.34
C SER A 207 16.40 8.58 7.78
N GLY A 208 17.14 7.78 7.02
CA GLY A 208 17.32 6.34 7.31
C GLY A 208 16.13 5.45 6.97
N LEU A 209 15.01 6.00 6.49
CA LEU A 209 13.92 5.19 5.96
C LEU A 209 14.35 4.44 4.68
N PRO A 210 13.72 3.30 4.36
CA PRO A 210 14.10 2.52 3.18
C PRO A 210 13.85 3.30 1.87
N PRO A 211 14.61 2.99 0.79
CA PRO A 211 14.39 3.56 -0.53
C PRO A 211 12.92 3.54 -0.95
N ALA A 212 12.46 4.56 -1.65
CA ALA A 212 11.04 4.72 -1.94
C ALA A 212 10.77 4.92 -3.45
N TRP A 213 9.72 4.26 -3.92
CA TRP A 213 9.04 4.58 -5.17
C TRP A 213 7.60 4.97 -4.86
N LEU A 214 7.20 6.14 -5.40
CA LEU A 214 5.85 6.64 -5.26
C LEU A 214 5.30 7.04 -6.63
N TYR A 215 3.98 6.99 -6.80
CA TYR A 215 3.35 7.72 -7.88
C TYR A 215 2.16 8.55 -7.40
N ALA A 216 1.88 9.63 -8.14
CA ALA A 216 0.68 10.44 -8.00
C ALA A 216 0.07 10.74 -9.37
N GLY A 217 -1.25 10.76 -9.45
CA GLY A 217 -1.96 11.38 -10.56
C GLY A 217 -2.07 12.89 -10.35
N SER A 218 -1.82 13.71 -11.38
CA SER A 218 -1.87 15.18 -11.21
C SER A 218 -3.29 15.72 -10.94
N SER A 219 -4.32 14.89 -11.20
CA SER A 219 -5.74 15.23 -10.98
C SER A 219 -6.35 14.49 -9.78
N GLU A 220 -5.54 13.98 -8.86
CA GLU A 220 -6.03 13.31 -7.66
C GLU A 220 -5.92 14.18 -6.39
N LEU A 221 -6.72 13.82 -5.37
CA LEU A 221 -6.75 14.52 -4.09
C LEU A 221 -5.39 14.52 -3.38
N PHE A 222 -4.64 13.42 -3.48
CA PHE A 222 -3.39 13.20 -2.74
C PHE A 222 -2.14 13.73 -3.45
N TYR A 223 -2.27 14.34 -4.64
CA TYR A 223 -1.12 14.82 -5.41
C TYR A 223 -0.13 15.65 -4.59
N GLY A 224 -0.64 16.65 -3.89
CA GLY A 224 0.21 17.58 -3.11
C GLY A 224 0.97 16.89 -1.97
N GLU A 225 0.29 16.04 -1.20
CA GLU A 225 0.90 15.32 -0.07
C GLU A 225 1.91 14.27 -0.51
N ILE A 226 1.68 13.62 -1.66
CA ILE A 226 2.59 12.62 -2.22
C ILE A 226 3.88 13.28 -2.71
N VAL A 227 3.76 14.39 -3.44
CA VAL A 227 4.92 15.15 -3.94
C VAL A 227 5.72 15.72 -2.77
N ASP A 228 5.05 16.34 -1.77
CA ASP A 228 5.71 16.83 -0.56
C ASP A 228 6.48 15.73 0.18
N TYR A 229 5.83 14.60 0.40
CA TYR A 229 6.46 13.47 1.10
C TYR A 229 7.68 12.93 0.34
N ALA A 230 7.59 12.82 -0.99
CA ALA A 230 8.70 12.39 -1.84
C ALA A 230 9.90 13.38 -1.79
N GLU A 231 9.63 14.70 -1.82
CA GLU A 231 10.68 15.71 -1.72
C GLU A 231 11.32 15.74 -0.33
N ARG A 232 10.55 15.50 0.72
CA ARG A 232 11.06 15.39 2.09
C ARG A 232 11.92 14.15 2.27
N LEU A 233 11.55 13.00 1.70
CA LEU A 233 12.39 11.80 1.67
C LEU A 233 13.72 12.06 0.96
N LYS A 234 13.69 12.68 -0.23
CA LYS A 234 14.92 13.06 -0.96
C LYS A 234 15.79 14.00 -0.15
N SER A 235 15.20 15.03 0.46
CA SER A 235 15.90 16.02 1.29
C SER A 235 16.53 15.39 2.53
N ALA A 236 15.95 14.30 3.04
CA ALA A 236 16.47 13.51 4.14
C ALA A 236 17.53 12.47 3.68
N GLY A 237 17.94 12.48 2.40
CA GLY A 237 18.94 11.55 1.87
C GLY A 237 18.41 10.14 1.54
N VAL A 238 17.10 9.93 1.53
CA VAL A 238 16.50 8.65 1.15
C VAL A 238 16.42 8.54 -0.37
N PRO A 239 16.97 7.49 -1.00
CA PRO A 239 16.83 7.25 -2.43
C PRO A 239 15.34 7.17 -2.81
N THR A 240 14.84 8.15 -3.57
CA THR A 240 13.42 8.29 -3.83
C THR A 240 13.13 8.60 -5.29
N GLN A 241 12.25 7.81 -5.90
CA GLN A 241 11.66 8.06 -7.20
C GLN A 241 10.19 8.39 -7.04
N CYS A 242 9.76 9.53 -7.58
CA CYS A 242 8.35 9.92 -7.62
C CYS A 242 7.93 10.11 -9.07
N GLU A 243 6.92 9.36 -9.51
CA GLU A 243 6.36 9.43 -10.86
C GLU A 243 5.02 10.18 -10.82
N VAL A 244 4.92 11.25 -11.60
CA VAL A 244 3.67 12.00 -11.75
C VAL A 244 3.05 11.64 -13.09
N VAL A 245 1.77 11.21 -13.04
CA VAL A 245 0.99 10.89 -14.24
C VAL A 245 0.05 12.04 -14.53
N ASP A 246 0.30 12.75 -15.64
CA ASP A 246 -0.50 13.92 -16.03
C ASP A 246 -1.95 13.53 -16.33
N GLY A 247 -2.91 14.28 -15.76
CA GLY A 247 -4.33 13.99 -15.84
C GLY A 247 -4.78 12.74 -15.08
N GLY A 248 -3.86 12.00 -14.46
CA GLY A 248 -4.19 10.80 -13.70
C GLY A 248 -5.10 11.11 -12.52
N VAL A 249 -6.19 10.34 -12.39
CA VAL A 249 -7.07 10.36 -11.22
C VAL A 249 -6.62 9.29 -10.21
N HIS A 250 -7.15 9.33 -8.99
CA HIS A 250 -6.79 8.39 -7.93
C HIS A 250 -6.94 6.93 -8.36
N ALA A 251 -5.86 6.14 -8.23
CA ALA A 251 -5.80 4.71 -8.55
C ALA A 251 -6.21 4.38 -10.01
N PHE A 252 -5.91 5.27 -10.97
CA PHE A 252 -6.36 5.13 -12.36
C PHE A 252 -5.89 3.82 -13.01
N GLU A 253 -4.78 3.28 -12.60
CA GLU A 253 -4.22 2.02 -13.12
C GLU A 253 -5.12 0.81 -12.81
N LEU A 254 -5.97 0.90 -11.78
CA LEU A 254 -7.00 -0.12 -11.51
C LEU A 254 -8.25 0.07 -12.36
N TRP A 255 -8.63 1.32 -12.64
CA TRP A 255 -9.84 1.67 -13.36
C TRP A 255 -9.66 1.65 -14.87
N ALA A 256 -8.45 2.00 -15.33
CA ALA A 256 -8.08 2.08 -16.72
C ALA A 256 -6.80 1.29 -17.06
N PRO A 257 -6.70 -0.01 -16.69
CA PRO A 257 -5.45 -0.79 -16.75
C PRO A 257 -4.93 -1.03 -18.17
N TYR A 258 -5.72 -0.73 -19.18
CA TYR A 258 -5.35 -0.95 -20.59
C TYR A 258 -4.78 0.29 -21.28
N THR A 259 -4.80 1.45 -20.64
CA THR A 259 -4.20 2.68 -21.16
C THR A 259 -2.67 2.54 -21.25
N ALA A 260 -2.07 3.32 -22.14
CA ALA A 260 -0.62 3.34 -22.30
C ALA A 260 0.06 3.86 -21.03
N GLU A 261 -0.54 4.84 -20.38
CA GLU A 261 -0.09 5.45 -19.12
C GLU A 261 -0.07 4.44 -17.99
N ALA A 262 -1.16 3.68 -17.79
CA ALA A 262 -1.24 2.65 -16.76
C ALA A 262 -0.20 1.53 -16.98
N LYS A 263 -0.06 1.07 -18.22
CA LYS A 263 0.94 0.05 -18.57
C LYS A 263 2.36 0.53 -18.33
N ARG A 264 2.68 1.78 -18.72
CA ARG A 264 3.98 2.38 -18.47
C ARG A 264 4.27 2.52 -16.99
N LEU A 265 3.32 3.04 -16.22
CA LEU A 265 3.43 3.17 -14.76
C LEU A 265 3.72 1.83 -14.10
N LEU A 266 2.93 0.80 -14.41
CA LEU A 266 3.11 -0.54 -13.86
C LEU A 266 4.46 -1.16 -14.26
N MET A 267 4.89 -0.97 -15.51
CA MET A 267 6.21 -1.42 -15.96
C MET A 267 7.33 -0.70 -15.20
N ASN A 268 7.28 0.63 -15.08
CA ASN A 268 8.28 1.40 -14.34
C ASN A 268 8.35 0.99 -12.85
N SER A 269 7.22 0.74 -12.24
CA SER A 269 7.14 0.26 -10.87
C SER A 269 7.78 -1.13 -10.68
N CYS A 270 7.59 -2.05 -11.65
CA CYS A 270 8.25 -3.35 -11.65
C CYS A 270 9.76 -3.23 -11.87
N VAL A 271 10.21 -2.34 -12.76
CA VAL A 271 11.64 -2.06 -12.98
C VAL A 271 12.30 -1.54 -11.70
N TRP A 272 11.64 -0.61 -11.00
CA TRP A 272 12.13 -0.12 -9.71
C TRP A 272 12.24 -1.25 -8.68
N LEU A 273 11.20 -2.08 -8.57
CA LEU A 273 11.18 -3.20 -7.64
C LEU A 273 12.28 -4.21 -7.92
N GLN A 274 12.52 -4.56 -9.21
CA GLN A 274 13.62 -5.43 -9.63
C GLN A 274 14.97 -4.82 -9.28
N SER A 275 15.18 -3.53 -9.59
CA SER A 275 16.43 -2.83 -9.32
C SER A 275 16.74 -2.76 -7.82
N THR A 276 15.72 -2.53 -6.99
CA THR A 276 15.85 -2.50 -5.53
C THR A 276 16.30 -3.86 -4.99
N LEU A 277 15.69 -4.94 -5.48
CA LEU A 277 16.08 -6.29 -5.05
C LEU A 277 17.44 -6.72 -5.60
N ASN A 278 17.83 -6.29 -6.81
CA ASN A 278 19.15 -6.61 -7.39
C ASN A 278 20.29 -5.89 -6.68
N ALA A 279 20.06 -4.72 -6.11
CA ALA A 279 21.08 -3.97 -5.35
C ALA A 279 21.51 -4.68 -4.05
N LEU A 280 20.85 -5.78 -3.69
CA LEU A 280 21.15 -6.61 -2.52
C LEU A 280 21.92 -7.90 -2.89
N ASP A 281 22.14 -8.16 -4.19
CA ASP A 281 23.01 -9.23 -4.70
C ASP A 281 24.48 -8.80 -4.60
#